data_c965930ce41b54b2ad2bc1bcaf4509a2
#
_entry.id   c965930ce41b54b2ad2bc1bcaf4509a2
#
_cell.length_a   1.000
_cell.length_b   1.000
_cell.length_c   1.000
_cell.angle_alpha   90.00
_cell.angle_beta   90.00
_cell.angle_gamma   90.00
#
_symmetry.space_group_name_H-M   'P 1'
#
loop_
_entity.id
_entity.type
_entity.pdbx_description
1 polymer ?
#
loop_
_entity_poly.entity_id
_entity_poly.type
_entity_poly.pdbx_seq_one_letter_code
_entity_poly.pdbx_strand_id
1 'polypeptide(L)'
;MARVFVVGRESQADAKVYQVDRQSQADLLFYVAERESQAKGDALWFFVQRESQADFKIYWVDRESQADIKVFKVDRGSQAGWKKSHSLRSRIGK
;
A
#
# COMPACT_ATOMS: atom_id res chain seq x y z
N MET A 1 10.44 1.63 6.27
CA MET A 1 9.65 2.77 5.74
C MET A 1 8.83 2.30 4.54
N ALA A 2 7.65 2.84 4.39
CA ALA A 2 6.80 2.46 3.25
C ALA A 2 6.82 3.55 2.19
N ARG A 3 7.92 3.68 1.50
CA ARG A 3 8.01 4.56 0.34
C ARG A 3 7.47 3.79 -0.86
N VAL A 4 6.35 4.25 -1.39
CA VAL A 4 5.58 3.53 -2.41
C VAL A 4 5.66 4.25 -3.74
N PHE A 5 5.95 3.51 -4.80
CA PHE A 5 5.95 4.04 -6.16
C PHE A 5 4.89 3.31 -6.98
N VAL A 6 4.06 4.09 -7.69
CA VAL A 6 3.02 3.53 -8.55
C VAL A 6 3.60 3.33 -9.94
N VAL A 7 3.64 2.07 -10.39
CA VAL A 7 4.18 1.74 -11.70
C VAL A 7 3.06 1.75 -12.74
N GLY A 8 3.45 1.93 -14.00
CA GLY A 8 2.50 1.98 -15.10
C GLY A 8 2.20 0.62 -15.73
N ARG A 9 2.91 -0.43 -15.29
CA ARG A 9 2.74 -1.76 -15.83
C ARG A 9 2.71 -2.79 -14.73
N GLU A 10 1.79 -3.74 -14.87
CA GLU A 10 1.63 -4.80 -13.88
C GLU A 10 2.91 -5.61 -13.68
N SER A 11 3.65 -5.86 -14.74
CA SER A 11 4.86 -6.66 -14.68
C SER A 11 5.98 -6.03 -13.86
N GLN A 12 5.90 -4.73 -13.61
CA GLN A 12 6.92 -4.00 -12.85
C GLN A 12 6.57 -3.87 -11.37
N ALA A 13 5.37 -4.28 -10.98
CA ALA A 13 4.90 -4.09 -9.61
C ALA A 13 5.33 -5.21 -8.69
N ASP A 14 5.58 -4.86 -7.42
CA ASP A 14 5.78 -5.85 -6.38
C ASP A 14 4.44 -6.47 -5.96
N ALA A 15 3.36 -5.70 -6.10
CA ALA A 15 2.01 -6.19 -5.80
C ALA A 15 0.98 -5.43 -6.60
N LYS A 16 -0.11 -6.12 -6.93
CA LYS A 16 -1.29 -5.52 -7.54
C LYS A 16 -2.25 -5.15 -6.42
N VAL A 17 -2.68 -3.90 -6.41
CA VAL A 17 -3.45 -3.33 -5.30
C VAL A 17 -4.82 -2.89 -5.77
N TYR A 18 -5.85 -3.27 -5.03
CA TYR A 18 -7.22 -2.83 -5.31
C TYR A 18 -7.73 -2.04 -4.10
N GLN A 19 -8.22 -0.84 -4.35
CA GLN A 19 -8.77 0.00 -3.30
C GLN A 19 -10.26 -0.29 -3.14
N VAL A 20 -10.64 -0.73 -1.93
CA VAL A 20 -12.03 -1.07 -1.64
C VAL A 20 -12.76 0.13 -1.05
N ASP A 21 -14.09 0.11 -1.15
CA ASP A 21 -14.93 1.19 -0.66
C ASP A 21 -15.29 1.06 0.81
N ARG A 22 -15.08 -0.11 1.38
CA ARG A 22 -15.46 -0.40 2.76
C ARG A 22 -14.28 -0.93 3.55
N GLN A 23 -14.12 -0.42 4.74
CA GLN A 23 -13.04 -0.83 5.62
C GLN A 23 -13.08 -2.32 5.92
N SER A 24 -14.27 -2.88 6.08
CA SER A 24 -14.43 -4.30 6.40
C SER A 24 -13.95 -5.25 5.30
N GLN A 25 -13.82 -4.75 4.08
CA GLN A 25 -13.37 -5.56 2.94
C GLN A 25 -11.86 -5.51 2.72
N ALA A 26 -11.18 -4.64 3.44
CA ALA A 26 -9.75 -4.43 3.21
C ALA A 26 -8.88 -5.44 3.97
N ASP A 27 -7.75 -5.77 3.37
CA ASP A 27 -6.70 -6.52 4.03
C ASP A 27 -5.80 -5.60 4.84
N LEU A 28 -5.62 -4.39 4.35
CA LEU A 28 -4.74 -3.38 4.95
C LEU A 28 -5.43 -2.02 4.94
N LEU A 29 -5.36 -1.33 6.08
CA LEU A 29 -5.79 0.06 6.18
C LEU A 29 -4.54 0.91 6.06
N PHE A 30 -4.45 1.71 4.99
CA PHE A 30 -3.24 2.52 4.78
C PHE A 30 -3.54 4.01 4.96
N TYR A 31 -2.53 4.72 5.44
CA TYR A 31 -2.58 6.17 5.60
C TYR A 31 -1.51 6.79 4.71
N VAL A 32 -1.87 7.83 3.98
CA VAL A 32 -0.92 8.54 3.12
C VAL A 32 -0.18 9.57 3.95
N ALA A 33 1.09 9.31 4.19
CA ALA A 33 1.95 10.21 4.96
C ALA A 33 2.30 11.44 4.13
N GLU A 34 2.33 12.60 4.77
CA GLU A 34 2.67 13.85 4.09
C GLU A 34 4.18 14.03 3.97
N ARG A 35 4.94 13.36 4.82
CA ARG A 35 6.39 13.45 4.85
C ARG A 35 7.00 12.07 4.89
N GLU A 36 8.14 11.93 4.22
CA GLU A 36 8.86 10.65 4.20
C GLU A 36 9.17 10.16 5.61
N SER A 37 9.52 11.07 6.52
CA SER A 37 9.84 10.70 7.90
C SER A 37 8.68 10.09 8.66
N GLN A 38 7.44 10.27 8.17
CA GLN A 38 6.26 9.72 8.80
C GLN A 38 5.92 8.32 8.28
N ALA A 39 6.59 7.89 7.20
CA ALA A 39 6.31 6.60 6.59
C ALA A 39 7.02 5.50 7.38
N LYS A 40 6.26 4.83 8.24
CA LYS A 40 6.79 3.77 9.10
C LYS A 40 5.96 2.51 8.95
N GLY A 41 6.62 1.36 8.97
CA GLY A 41 5.92 0.08 8.86
C GLY A 41 5.25 -0.09 7.50
N ASP A 42 4.27 -0.98 7.43
CA ASP A 42 3.62 -1.35 6.18
C ASP A 42 2.45 -0.44 5.78
N ALA A 43 1.89 0.29 6.72
CA ALA A 43 0.60 0.96 6.52
C ALA A 43 0.67 2.48 6.39
N LEU A 44 1.79 3.07 6.74
CA LEU A 44 1.99 4.51 6.57
C LEU A 44 2.81 4.72 5.31
N TRP A 45 2.10 5.03 4.22
CA TRP A 45 2.70 5.10 2.90
C TRP A 45 3.07 6.53 2.53
N PHE A 46 4.29 6.68 2.01
CA PHE A 46 4.70 7.93 1.39
C PHE A 46 4.96 7.67 -0.08
N PHE A 47 4.21 8.33 -0.94
CA PHE A 47 4.33 8.12 -2.39
C PHE A 47 5.51 8.90 -2.93
N VAL A 48 6.45 8.19 -3.53
CA VAL A 48 7.65 8.80 -4.14
C VAL A 48 7.45 8.95 -5.64
N GLN A 49 8.20 9.86 -6.22
CA GLN A 49 8.08 10.17 -7.65
C GLN A 49 9.07 9.43 -8.51
N ARG A 50 10.01 8.73 -7.87
CA ARG A 50 11.04 7.98 -8.60
C ARG A 50 11.09 6.55 -8.11
N GLU A 51 11.18 5.63 -9.06
CA GLU A 51 11.25 4.21 -8.74
C GLU A 51 12.44 3.88 -7.83
N SER A 52 13.58 4.54 -8.07
CA SER A 52 14.79 4.29 -7.30
C SER A 52 14.66 4.62 -5.82
N GLN A 53 13.67 5.43 -5.46
CA GLN A 53 13.44 5.83 -4.08
C GLN A 53 12.44 4.93 -3.36
N ALA A 54 11.80 4.01 -4.08
CA ALA A 54 10.71 3.22 -3.52
C ALA A 54 11.20 2.02 -2.73
N ASP A 55 10.50 1.73 -1.64
CA ASP A 55 10.66 0.48 -0.91
C ASP A 55 9.75 -0.58 -1.49
N PHE A 56 8.64 -0.16 -2.11
CA PHE A 56 7.62 -1.06 -2.62
C PHE A 56 6.95 -0.45 -3.84
N LYS A 57 6.79 -1.24 -4.89
CA LYS A 57 6.16 -0.80 -6.13
C LYS A 57 4.79 -1.45 -6.25
N ILE A 58 3.78 -0.64 -6.55
CA ILE A 58 2.41 -1.13 -6.66
C ILE A 58 1.83 -0.80 -8.03
N TYR A 59 0.87 -1.62 -8.44
CA TYR A 59 0.08 -1.36 -9.64
C TYR A 59 -1.40 -1.41 -9.25
N TRP A 60 -2.12 -0.31 -9.50
CA TRP A 60 -3.54 -0.25 -9.18
C TRP A 60 -4.34 -1.06 -10.21
N VAL A 61 -5.15 -1.99 -9.73
CA VAL A 61 -6.02 -2.78 -10.62
C VAL A 61 -7.46 -2.35 -10.43
N ASP A 62 -8.27 -2.59 -11.48
CA ASP A 62 -9.67 -2.19 -11.50
C ASP A 62 -10.60 -3.26 -10.95
N ARG A 63 -10.10 -4.47 -10.75
CA ARG A 63 -10.91 -5.60 -10.32
C ARG A 63 -10.32 -6.25 -9.09
N GLU A 64 -11.20 -6.54 -8.15
CA GLU A 64 -10.77 -7.19 -6.92
C GLU A 64 -10.12 -8.54 -7.17
N SER A 65 -10.62 -9.30 -8.15
CA SER A 65 -10.10 -10.62 -8.47
C SER A 65 -8.66 -10.61 -8.97
N GLN A 66 -8.17 -9.47 -9.43
CA GLN A 66 -6.81 -9.33 -9.95
C GLN A 66 -5.83 -8.85 -8.88
N ALA A 67 -6.32 -8.47 -7.72
CA ALA A 67 -5.48 -7.85 -6.69
C ALA A 67 -4.75 -8.87 -5.84
N ASP A 68 -3.51 -8.55 -5.50
CA ASP A 68 -2.76 -9.30 -4.51
C ASP A 68 -3.15 -8.86 -3.10
N ILE A 69 -3.57 -7.61 -2.96
CA ILE A 69 -3.95 -7.04 -1.68
C ILE A 69 -5.07 -6.04 -1.87
N LYS A 70 -6.03 -6.04 -0.95
CA LYS A 70 -7.12 -5.08 -0.93
C LYS A 70 -6.84 -4.06 0.16
N VAL A 71 -6.90 -2.78 -0.18
CA VAL A 71 -6.56 -1.71 0.75
C VAL A 71 -7.70 -0.72 0.89
N PHE A 72 -7.76 -0.07 2.05
CA PHE A 72 -8.70 1.01 2.30
C PHE A 72 -7.93 2.18 2.91
N LYS A 73 -8.11 3.36 2.32
CA LYS A 73 -7.42 4.56 2.78
C LYS A 73 -8.10 5.12 4.02
N VAL A 74 -7.34 5.31 5.08
CA VAL A 74 -7.85 5.91 6.31
C VAL A 74 -7.36 7.34 6.45
N ASP A 75 -8.07 8.14 7.23
CA ASP A 75 -7.77 9.57 7.39
C ASP A 75 -6.77 9.85 8.50
N ARG A 76 -6.49 8.87 9.32
CA ARG A 76 -5.58 9.03 10.46
C ARG A 76 -4.57 7.91 10.52
N GLY A 77 -3.32 8.26 10.79
CA GLY A 77 -2.26 7.28 10.91
C GLY A 77 -2.50 6.25 12.00
N SER A 78 -3.19 6.64 13.07
CA SER A 78 -3.49 5.73 14.17
C SER A 78 -4.45 4.61 13.79
N GLN A 79 -5.19 4.78 12.69
CA GLN A 79 -6.14 3.78 12.20
C GLN A 79 -5.50 2.83 11.20
N ALA A 80 -4.28 3.12 10.77
CA ALA A 80 -3.60 2.33 9.74
C ALA A 80 -3.07 1.02 10.31
N GLY A 81 -3.09 -0.02 9.49
CA GLY A 81 -2.56 -1.31 9.90
C GLY A 81 -3.22 -2.46 9.16
N TRP A 82 -2.67 -3.65 9.35
CA TRP A 82 -3.21 -4.86 8.77
C TRP A 82 -4.49 -5.28 9.49
N LYS A 83 -5.51 -5.61 8.73
CA LYS A 83 -6.75 -6.16 9.30
C LYS A 83 -6.75 -7.68 9.30
N LYS A 84 -5.99 -8.27 8.38
CA LYS A 84 -5.94 -9.72 8.20
C LYS A 84 -4.51 -10.16 8.02
N SER A 85 -4.24 -11.42 8.33
CA SER A 85 -2.95 -12.01 8.01
C SER A 85 -2.77 -12.04 6.51
N HIS A 86 -1.59 -11.66 6.04
CA HIS A 86 -1.32 -11.59 4.61
C HIS A 86 0.14 -11.90 4.35
N SER A 87 0.41 -12.52 3.21
CA SER A 87 1.78 -12.88 2.83
C SER A 87 2.68 -11.66 2.61
N LEU A 88 2.09 -10.49 2.36
CA LEU A 88 2.85 -9.26 2.16
C LEU A 88 3.14 -8.52 3.46
N ARG A 89 2.68 -9.04 4.58
CA ARG A 89 2.92 -8.40 5.87
C ARG A 89 4.42 -8.30 6.14
N SER A 90 4.85 -7.11 6.55
CA SER A 90 6.25 -6.78 6.82
C SER A 90 7.12 -6.66 5.56
N ARG A 91 6.51 -6.72 4.37
CA ARG A 91 7.26 -6.56 3.12
C ARG A 91 7.14 -5.18 2.50
N ILE A 92 6.02 -4.51 2.76
CA ILE A 92 5.77 -3.20 2.15
C ILE A 92 6.70 -2.15 2.73
N GLY A 93 6.89 -2.16 4.03
CA GLY A 93 7.69 -1.16 4.73
C GLY A 93 9.08 -1.62 5.11
N LYS A 94 9.73 -2.33 4.25
CA LYS A 94 11.07 -2.83 4.50
C LYS A 94 12.06 -1.76 4.92
#